data_6ff109c4adf08b05394027cbbb3bb8f5
#
_entry.id   6ff109c4adf08b05394027cbbb3bb8f5
#
_cell.length_a   1.000
_cell.length_b   1.000
_cell.length_c   1.000
_cell.angle_alpha   90.00
_cell.angle_beta   90.00
_cell.angle_gamma   90.00
#
_symmetry.space_group_name_H-M   'P 1'
#
loop_
_entity.id
_entity.type
_entity.pdbx_description
1 polymer ?
#
loop_
_entity_poly.entity_id
_entity_poly.type
_entity_poly.pdbx_seq_one_letter_code
_entity_poly.pdbx_strand_id
1 'polypeptide(L)'
;MPQTPVIDLEDISVTFRRRLIGGDAVQAVRGVSLSIAPGETLGLVGESGSGKTTLGRVCLGLLRPTGGAMRFEGQDFGRLRQRRGQLSVVLQHPEWALNPRLRCGVSVAEPLKILGTPVAKRREAVARMLDQVGLSPEFADRYPGQLSGGQRQRVAIARALITEPRFILFDEAVSALDVSVQAQVLNLIVDLQAKLGFAALFISHDMAATRYVCHRIAVMLKGEIVESAAAETFYGTPEHPYSRALMEAVA
;
A
#
# COMPACT_ATOMS: atom_id res chain seq x y z
N MET A 1 5.47 -7.29 -25.76
CA MET A 1 4.91 -8.42 -25.01
C MET A 1 4.28 -7.84 -23.74
N PRO A 2 3.08 -8.25 -23.31
CA PRO A 2 2.54 -7.79 -22.04
C PRO A 2 3.52 -8.16 -20.91
N GLN A 3 3.81 -7.17 -20.07
CA GLN A 3 4.71 -7.40 -18.92
C GLN A 3 4.00 -8.30 -17.90
N THR A 4 4.74 -9.24 -17.34
CA THR A 4 4.23 -10.09 -16.23
C THR A 4 3.86 -9.20 -15.04
N PRO A 5 2.62 -9.26 -14.53
CA PRO A 5 2.21 -8.45 -13.38
C PRO A 5 3.00 -8.83 -12.12
N VAL A 6 3.24 -7.85 -11.25
CA VAL A 6 3.86 -8.08 -9.94
C VAL A 6 2.88 -8.76 -9.01
N ILE A 7 1.62 -8.30 -8.98
CA ILE A 7 0.51 -8.95 -8.29
C ILE A 7 -0.51 -9.38 -9.34
N ASP A 8 -0.96 -10.63 -9.26
CA ASP A 8 -2.03 -11.17 -10.10
C ASP A 8 -2.98 -11.99 -9.23
N LEU A 9 -4.22 -11.54 -9.18
CA LEU A 9 -5.33 -12.13 -8.42
C LEU A 9 -6.34 -12.71 -9.38
N GLU A 10 -6.71 -13.97 -9.20
CA GLU A 10 -7.67 -14.69 -10.02
C GLU A 10 -8.78 -15.26 -9.11
N ASP A 11 -10.00 -14.74 -9.28
CA ASP A 11 -11.22 -15.18 -8.58
C ASP A 11 -11.08 -15.20 -7.04
N ILE A 12 -10.40 -14.21 -6.47
CA ILE A 12 -10.10 -14.15 -5.03
C ILE A 12 -11.37 -13.96 -4.23
N SER A 13 -11.60 -14.89 -3.31
CA SER A 13 -12.69 -14.82 -2.34
C SER A 13 -12.16 -14.91 -0.90
N VAL A 14 -12.72 -14.11 0.01
CA VAL A 14 -12.38 -14.14 1.44
C VAL A 14 -13.65 -14.14 2.26
N THR A 15 -13.84 -15.20 3.05
CA THR A 15 -14.97 -15.39 3.94
C THR A 15 -14.49 -15.52 5.38
N PHE A 16 -14.96 -14.65 6.25
CA PHE A 16 -14.74 -14.73 7.70
C PHE A 16 -15.90 -15.47 8.36
N ARG A 17 -15.60 -16.57 9.06
CA ARG A 17 -16.59 -17.28 9.87
C ARG A 17 -16.57 -16.71 11.29
N ARG A 18 -17.70 -16.21 11.78
CA ARG A 18 -17.85 -15.87 13.20
C ARG A 18 -17.79 -17.16 14.02
N ARG A 19 -16.86 -17.24 14.98
CA ARG A 19 -16.68 -18.40 15.87
C ARG A 19 -17.80 -18.61 16.92
N LEU A 20 -18.78 -17.74 16.98
CA LEU A 20 -19.92 -17.88 17.87
C LEU A 20 -20.97 -18.81 17.23
N ILE A 21 -21.52 -19.71 18.01
CA ILE A 21 -22.57 -20.69 17.63
C ILE A 21 -23.69 -19.93 16.90
N GLY A 22 -23.92 -20.24 15.63
CA GLY A 22 -24.98 -19.62 14.80
C GLY A 22 -24.64 -18.28 14.13
N GLY A 23 -23.37 -17.84 14.11
CA GLY A 23 -22.97 -16.57 13.46
C GLY A 23 -22.87 -16.70 11.94
N ASP A 24 -23.48 -15.76 11.19
CA ASP A 24 -23.39 -15.68 9.73
C ASP A 24 -21.96 -15.51 9.26
N ALA A 25 -21.60 -16.18 8.16
CA ALA A 25 -20.34 -15.99 7.49
C ALA A 25 -20.36 -14.67 6.73
N VAL A 26 -19.35 -13.81 6.94
CA VAL A 26 -19.19 -12.54 6.21
C VAL A 26 -18.21 -12.74 5.07
N GLN A 27 -18.70 -12.66 3.84
CA GLN A 27 -17.86 -12.69 2.65
C GLN A 27 -17.36 -11.26 2.34
N ALA A 28 -16.13 -10.99 2.74
CA ALA A 28 -15.51 -9.67 2.62
C ALA A 28 -14.94 -9.39 1.22
N VAL A 29 -14.58 -10.44 0.46
CA VAL A 29 -14.11 -10.36 -0.93
C VAL A 29 -14.80 -11.47 -1.71
N ARG A 30 -15.31 -11.15 -2.92
CA ARG A 30 -16.19 -12.01 -3.72
C ARG A 30 -15.68 -12.08 -5.14
N GLY A 31 -14.91 -13.14 -5.49
CA GLY A 31 -14.49 -13.42 -6.84
C GLY A 31 -13.71 -12.30 -7.53
N VAL A 32 -12.83 -11.62 -6.78
CA VAL A 32 -12.06 -10.49 -7.33
C VAL A 32 -10.91 -10.97 -8.19
N SER A 33 -10.89 -10.54 -9.46
CA SER A 33 -9.75 -10.68 -10.36
C SER A 33 -9.13 -9.32 -10.64
N LEU A 34 -7.82 -9.18 -10.40
CA LEU A 34 -7.10 -7.92 -10.45
C LEU A 34 -5.61 -8.16 -10.68
N SER A 35 -4.98 -7.39 -11.55
CA SER A 35 -3.53 -7.43 -11.75
C SER A 35 -2.91 -6.06 -11.53
N ILE A 36 -1.65 -6.01 -11.09
CA ILE A 36 -0.87 -4.78 -10.92
C ILE A 36 0.47 -4.99 -11.64
N ALA A 37 0.74 -4.14 -12.64
CA ALA A 37 1.95 -4.22 -13.44
C ALA A 37 3.18 -3.63 -12.71
N PRO A 38 4.42 -3.96 -13.12
CA PRO A 38 5.62 -3.27 -12.63
C PRO A 38 5.52 -1.76 -12.87
N GLY A 39 5.87 -0.94 -11.86
CA GLY A 39 5.79 0.51 -11.93
C GLY A 39 4.36 1.09 -11.95
N GLU A 40 3.32 0.26 -11.83
CA GLU A 40 1.94 0.72 -11.75
C GLU A 40 1.54 1.02 -10.30
N THR A 41 0.85 2.15 -10.09
CA THR A 41 0.03 2.39 -8.90
C THR A 41 -1.43 2.19 -9.26
N LEU A 42 -2.04 1.16 -8.68
CA LEU A 42 -3.48 0.91 -8.76
C LEU A 42 -4.17 1.53 -7.55
N GLY A 43 -5.10 2.45 -7.79
CA GLY A 43 -5.98 2.99 -6.75
C GLY A 43 -7.13 2.03 -6.47
N LEU A 44 -7.39 1.75 -5.21
CA LEU A 44 -8.55 0.96 -4.78
C LEU A 44 -9.46 1.83 -3.92
N VAL A 45 -10.60 2.20 -4.47
CA VAL A 45 -11.56 3.13 -3.85
C VAL A 45 -12.90 2.45 -3.57
N GLY A 46 -13.72 3.04 -2.72
CA GLY A 46 -15.04 2.54 -2.33
C GLY A 46 -15.36 2.83 -0.86
N GLU A 47 -16.58 2.56 -0.42
CA GLU A 47 -17.05 2.81 0.95
C GLU A 47 -16.26 2.05 2.01
N SER A 48 -16.34 2.54 3.26
CA SER A 48 -15.82 1.80 4.41
C SER A 48 -16.52 0.43 4.52
N GLY A 49 -15.76 -0.62 4.78
CA GLY A 49 -16.30 -1.98 4.84
C GLY A 49 -16.50 -2.66 3.50
N SER A 50 -16.19 -2.04 2.34
CA SER A 50 -16.32 -2.69 1.02
C SER A 50 -15.34 -3.85 0.77
N GLY A 51 -14.31 -4.03 1.63
CA GLY A 51 -13.35 -5.14 1.52
C GLY A 51 -11.92 -4.72 1.13
N LYS A 52 -11.63 -3.43 0.89
CA LYS A 52 -10.32 -2.92 0.40
C LYS A 52 -9.12 -3.37 1.24
N THR A 53 -9.15 -3.11 2.54
CA THR A 53 -8.06 -3.54 3.46
C THR A 53 -7.92 -5.06 3.50
N THR A 54 -9.03 -5.81 3.35
CA THR A 54 -9.00 -7.27 3.27
C THR A 54 -8.27 -7.72 2.01
N LEU A 55 -8.59 -7.13 0.86
CA LEU A 55 -7.90 -7.40 -0.41
C LEU A 55 -6.42 -6.99 -0.35
N GLY A 56 -6.10 -5.82 0.23
CA GLY A 56 -4.73 -5.38 0.45
C GLY A 56 -3.92 -6.38 1.30
N ARG A 57 -4.52 -6.95 2.35
CA ARG A 57 -3.88 -7.99 3.17
C ARG A 57 -3.66 -9.30 2.40
N VAL A 58 -4.54 -9.63 1.46
CA VAL A 58 -4.31 -10.75 0.53
C VAL A 58 -3.10 -10.45 -0.34
N CYS A 59 -3.02 -9.27 -0.98
CA CYS A 59 -1.88 -8.85 -1.82
C CYS A 59 -0.54 -8.91 -1.07
N LEU A 60 -0.53 -8.64 0.24
CA LEU A 60 0.66 -8.77 1.10
C LEU A 60 0.93 -10.22 1.54
N GLY A 61 0.04 -11.17 1.26
CA GLY A 61 0.12 -12.54 1.77
C GLY A 61 -0.08 -12.66 3.29
N LEU A 62 -0.59 -11.62 3.94
CA LEU A 62 -0.94 -11.61 5.37
C LEU A 62 -2.25 -12.34 5.63
N LEU A 63 -3.09 -12.47 4.62
CA LEU A 63 -4.35 -13.18 4.65
C LEU A 63 -4.43 -14.15 3.48
N ARG A 64 -4.69 -15.42 3.76
CA ARG A 64 -4.93 -16.40 2.71
C ARG A 64 -6.36 -16.27 2.21
N PRO A 65 -6.59 -16.22 0.89
CA PRO A 65 -7.94 -16.27 0.34
C PRO A 65 -8.61 -17.61 0.67
N THR A 66 -9.94 -17.61 0.75
CA THR A 66 -10.76 -18.83 0.92
C THR A 66 -11.08 -19.49 -0.41
N GLY A 67 -10.88 -18.79 -1.53
CA GLY A 67 -11.01 -19.25 -2.92
C GLY A 67 -10.17 -18.41 -3.85
N GLY A 68 -9.92 -18.93 -5.06
CA GLY A 68 -9.11 -18.28 -6.08
C GLY A 68 -7.60 -18.51 -5.93
N ALA A 69 -6.82 -17.89 -6.82
CA ALA A 69 -5.37 -18.00 -6.87
C ALA A 69 -4.71 -16.63 -6.86
N MET A 70 -3.55 -16.53 -6.18
CA MET A 70 -2.70 -15.35 -6.19
C MET A 70 -1.32 -15.71 -6.71
N ARG A 71 -0.83 -14.93 -7.68
CA ARG A 71 0.53 -15.01 -8.20
C ARG A 71 1.32 -13.75 -7.88
N PHE A 72 2.62 -13.92 -7.70
CA PHE A 72 3.59 -12.84 -7.54
C PHE A 72 4.67 -13.00 -8.61
N GLU A 73 4.82 -12.00 -9.48
CA GLU A 73 5.74 -12.04 -10.62
C GLU A 73 5.55 -13.32 -11.47
N GLY A 74 4.29 -13.68 -11.75
CA GLY A 74 3.91 -14.83 -12.58
C GLY A 74 4.04 -16.21 -11.90
N GLN A 75 4.54 -16.27 -10.66
CA GLN A 75 4.68 -17.50 -9.89
C GLN A 75 3.61 -17.57 -8.80
N ASP A 76 3.16 -18.77 -8.43
CA ASP A 76 2.31 -18.94 -7.26
C ASP A 76 2.90 -18.22 -6.05
N PHE A 77 2.06 -17.49 -5.30
CA PHE A 77 2.53 -16.66 -4.19
C PHE A 77 3.35 -17.47 -3.16
N GLY A 78 2.94 -18.70 -2.89
CA GLY A 78 3.62 -19.59 -1.97
C GLY A 78 3.53 -19.13 -0.51
N ARG A 79 4.64 -19.20 0.23
CA ARG A 79 4.71 -18.77 1.64
C ARG A 79 5.29 -17.36 1.73
N LEU A 80 4.65 -16.48 2.52
CA LEU A 80 5.08 -15.08 2.74
C LEU A 80 6.58 -14.98 3.10
N ARG A 81 7.13 -15.92 3.86
CA ARG A 81 8.54 -15.89 4.23
C ARG A 81 9.50 -15.98 3.02
N GLN A 82 9.07 -16.52 1.89
CA GLN A 82 9.84 -16.60 0.64
C GLN A 82 9.88 -15.23 -0.08
N ARG A 83 8.98 -14.31 0.30
CA ARG A 83 8.83 -12.97 -0.27
C ARG A 83 9.39 -11.86 0.66
N ARG A 84 10.22 -12.23 1.65
CA ARG A 84 10.82 -11.26 2.59
C ARG A 84 11.59 -10.19 1.83
N GLY A 85 11.34 -8.93 2.17
CA GLY A 85 11.96 -7.77 1.53
C GLY A 85 11.34 -7.39 0.17
N GLN A 86 10.50 -8.24 -0.43
CA GLN A 86 9.86 -7.98 -1.72
C GLN A 86 8.50 -7.27 -1.58
N LEU A 87 7.87 -7.36 -0.41
CA LEU A 87 6.57 -6.79 -0.10
C LEU A 87 6.70 -5.84 1.08
N SER A 88 6.01 -4.71 1.02
CA SER A 88 6.00 -3.73 2.11
C SER A 88 4.65 -3.06 2.26
N VAL A 89 4.44 -2.35 3.37
CA VAL A 89 3.21 -1.61 3.66
C VAL A 89 3.51 -0.28 4.34
N VAL A 90 2.75 0.75 3.93
CA VAL A 90 2.66 2.04 4.61
C VAL A 90 1.24 2.19 5.11
N LEU A 91 1.08 2.36 6.43
CA LEU A 91 -0.21 2.43 7.11
C LEU A 91 -0.65 3.88 7.34
N GLN A 92 -1.94 4.08 7.58
CA GLN A 92 -2.57 5.36 7.90
C GLN A 92 -1.90 6.07 9.08
N HIS A 93 -1.55 5.33 10.12
CA HIS A 93 -0.96 5.85 11.35
C HIS A 93 0.52 5.45 11.44
N PRO A 94 1.47 6.36 11.15
CA PRO A 94 2.90 6.06 11.19
C PRO A 94 3.39 5.63 12.57
N GLU A 95 2.70 6.01 13.66
CA GLU A 95 2.98 5.56 15.03
C GLU A 95 2.83 4.05 15.21
N TRP A 96 2.05 3.37 14.39
CA TRP A 96 1.95 1.90 14.43
C TRP A 96 3.13 1.21 13.73
N ALA A 97 3.81 1.93 12.84
CA ALA A 97 4.99 1.43 12.15
C ALA A 97 6.30 1.74 12.89
N LEU A 98 6.29 2.76 13.77
CA LEU A 98 7.47 3.27 14.45
C LEU A 98 7.36 3.03 15.96
N ASN A 99 8.28 2.23 16.53
CA ASN A 99 8.35 2.08 17.98
C ASN A 99 8.82 3.40 18.62
N PRO A 100 8.03 4.06 19.50
CA PRO A 100 8.37 5.36 20.08
C PRO A 100 9.62 5.34 20.98
N ARG A 101 10.05 4.16 21.41
CA ARG A 101 11.25 3.95 22.26
C ARG A 101 12.53 3.72 21.46
N LEU A 102 12.43 3.59 20.13
CA LEU A 102 13.58 3.38 19.25
C LEU A 102 13.86 4.65 18.45
N ARG A 103 15.15 4.91 18.17
CA ARG A 103 15.55 5.95 17.24
C ARG A 103 15.04 5.63 15.84
N CYS A 104 14.74 6.65 15.04
CA CYS A 104 14.19 6.50 13.69
C CYS A 104 15.09 5.65 12.80
N GLY A 105 16.41 5.85 12.85
CA GLY A 105 17.36 5.04 12.08
C GLY A 105 17.32 3.55 12.43
N VAL A 106 17.06 3.21 13.71
CA VAL A 106 16.89 1.80 14.11
C VAL A 106 15.63 1.21 13.51
N SER A 107 14.52 1.97 13.55
CA SER A 107 13.24 1.56 12.98
C SER A 107 13.33 1.40 11.46
N VAL A 108 13.97 2.33 10.75
CA VAL A 108 14.21 2.25 9.30
C VAL A 108 15.10 1.07 8.94
N ALA A 109 16.14 0.78 9.74
CA ALA A 109 17.06 -0.34 9.49
C ALA A 109 16.47 -1.73 9.78
N GLU A 110 15.35 -1.82 10.51
CA GLU A 110 14.79 -3.08 10.99
C GLU A 110 14.54 -4.12 9.88
N PRO A 111 13.93 -3.78 8.73
CA PRO A 111 13.74 -4.74 7.65
C PRO A 111 15.06 -5.32 7.13
N LEU A 112 16.10 -4.50 6.97
CA LEU A 112 17.44 -4.94 6.56
C LEU A 112 18.09 -5.84 7.61
N LYS A 113 17.84 -5.59 8.91
CA LYS A 113 18.31 -6.46 9.99
C LYS A 113 17.68 -7.85 9.90
N ILE A 114 16.37 -7.93 9.59
CA ILE A 114 15.64 -9.19 9.41
C ILE A 114 16.19 -9.97 8.20
N LEU A 115 16.66 -9.27 7.16
CA LEU A 115 17.30 -9.85 5.98
C LEU A 115 18.78 -10.22 6.20
N GLY A 116 19.33 -9.98 7.39
CA GLY A 116 20.72 -10.33 7.72
C GLY A 116 21.77 -9.34 7.20
N THR A 117 21.37 -8.14 6.74
CA THR A 117 22.31 -7.14 6.23
C THR A 117 23.30 -6.69 7.33
N PRO A 118 24.62 -6.61 7.07
CA PRO A 118 25.62 -6.16 8.03
C PRO A 118 25.37 -4.74 8.56
N VAL A 119 25.76 -4.46 9.81
CA VAL A 119 25.49 -3.19 10.51
C VAL A 119 25.99 -1.97 9.73
N ALA A 120 27.23 -2.03 9.19
CA ALA A 120 27.81 -0.92 8.44
C ALA A 120 26.97 -0.59 7.20
N LYS A 121 26.58 -1.60 6.41
CA LYS A 121 25.72 -1.43 5.22
C LYS A 121 24.34 -0.90 5.59
N ARG A 122 23.77 -1.30 6.73
CA ARG A 122 22.47 -0.78 7.20
C ARG A 122 22.53 0.72 7.49
N ARG A 123 23.59 1.20 8.17
CA ARG A 123 23.76 2.63 8.49
C ARG A 123 23.83 3.49 7.21
N GLU A 124 24.60 3.04 6.25
CA GLU A 124 24.74 3.70 4.96
C GLU A 124 23.41 3.72 4.20
N ALA A 125 22.69 2.58 4.13
CA ALA A 125 21.38 2.49 3.50
C ALA A 125 20.34 3.40 4.17
N VAL A 126 20.34 3.48 5.51
CA VAL A 126 19.45 4.38 6.27
C VAL A 126 19.73 5.84 5.92
N ALA A 127 21.00 6.27 5.90
CA ALA A 127 21.36 7.64 5.57
C ALA A 127 20.87 8.01 4.14
N ARG A 128 21.12 7.15 3.15
CA ARG A 128 20.64 7.35 1.76
C ARG A 128 19.12 7.38 1.69
N MET A 129 18.43 6.48 2.38
CA MET A 129 16.98 6.41 2.32
C MET A 129 16.31 7.61 3.01
N LEU A 130 16.87 8.11 4.11
CA LEU A 130 16.39 9.35 4.74
C LEU A 130 16.53 10.54 3.80
N ASP A 131 17.66 10.67 3.10
CA ASP A 131 17.85 11.69 2.08
C ASP A 131 16.83 11.58 0.94
N GLN A 132 16.58 10.37 0.45
CA GLN A 132 15.58 10.12 -0.60
C GLN A 132 14.16 10.52 -0.20
N VAL A 133 13.80 10.40 1.08
CA VAL A 133 12.50 10.87 1.57
C VAL A 133 12.52 12.33 2.01
N GLY A 134 13.59 13.09 1.69
CA GLY A 134 13.75 14.52 1.99
C GLY A 134 13.96 14.83 3.46
N LEU A 135 14.63 13.92 4.20
CA LEU A 135 15.04 14.12 5.59
C LEU A 135 16.57 14.08 5.69
N SER A 136 17.17 15.03 6.45
CA SER A 136 18.59 14.94 6.75
C SER A 136 18.94 13.61 7.41
N PRO A 137 20.11 13.00 7.12
CA PRO A 137 20.58 11.78 7.79
C PRO A 137 20.59 11.85 9.32
N GLU A 138 20.70 13.06 9.90
CA GLU A 138 20.65 13.30 11.35
C GLU A 138 19.31 12.88 11.99
N PHE A 139 18.24 12.77 11.19
CA PHE A 139 16.96 12.24 11.66
C PHE A 139 17.05 10.79 12.13
N ALA A 140 18.08 10.05 11.72
CA ALA A 140 18.34 8.70 12.21
C ALA A 140 18.47 8.64 13.73
N ASP A 141 18.99 9.71 14.35
CA ASP A 141 19.23 9.77 15.79
C ASP A 141 18.06 10.32 16.62
N ARG A 142 17.04 10.85 15.97
CA ARG A 142 15.81 11.35 16.61
C ARG A 142 14.86 10.21 16.98
N TYR A 143 14.04 10.47 18.00
CA TYR A 143 12.91 9.60 18.36
C TYR A 143 11.64 10.04 17.63
N PRO A 144 10.68 9.13 17.34
CA PRO A 144 9.42 9.48 16.65
C PRO A 144 8.65 10.62 17.31
N GLY A 145 8.67 10.73 18.64
CA GLY A 145 8.02 11.83 19.38
C GLY A 145 8.63 13.22 19.15
N GLN A 146 9.82 13.30 18.56
CA GLN A 146 10.50 14.57 18.23
C GLN A 146 10.21 15.05 16.81
N LEU A 147 9.36 14.32 16.04
CA LEU A 147 9.05 14.58 14.66
C LEU A 147 7.63 15.13 14.49
N SER A 148 7.43 15.98 13.48
CA SER A 148 6.08 16.34 13.02
C SER A 148 5.36 15.13 12.39
N GLY A 149 4.04 15.20 12.18
CA GLY A 149 3.25 14.15 11.52
C GLY A 149 3.81 13.76 10.15
N GLY A 150 4.09 14.75 9.30
CA GLY A 150 4.68 14.52 7.98
C GLY A 150 6.09 13.94 8.02
N GLN A 151 6.92 14.36 8.99
CA GLN A 151 8.26 13.78 9.17
C GLN A 151 8.16 12.32 9.63
N ARG A 152 7.23 11.97 10.55
CA ARG A 152 6.97 10.58 10.93
C ARG A 152 6.52 9.75 9.75
N GLN A 153 5.63 10.30 8.89
CA GLN A 153 5.18 9.60 7.69
C GLN A 153 6.32 9.35 6.71
N ARG A 154 7.21 10.33 6.49
CA ARG A 154 8.42 10.15 5.67
C ARG A 154 9.35 9.06 6.22
N VAL A 155 9.53 8.99 7.54
CA VAL A 155 10.30 7.91 8.19
C VAL A 155 9.61 6.54 8.02
N ALA A 156 8.27 6.47 8.10
CA ALA A 156 7.52 5.23 7.85
C ALA A 156 7.65 4.78 6.39
N ILE A 157 7.60 5.72 5.43
CA ILE A 157 7.87 5.46 4.00
C ILE A 157 9.31 4.97 3.81
N ALA A 158 10.30 5.63 4.43
CA ALA A 158 11.70 5.20 4.38
C ALA A 158 11.87 3.76 4.89
N ARG A 159 11.23 3.41 6.00
CA ARG A 159 11.22 2.05 6.54
C ARG A 159 10.60 1.04 5.56
N ALA A 160 9.52 1.42 4.89
CA ALA A 160 8.85 0.56 3.93
C ALA A 160 9.69 0.33 2.67
N LEU A 161 10.47 1.31 2.23
CA LEU A 161 11.26 1.30 1.00
C LEU A 161 12.69 0.79 1.15
N ILE A 162 13.22 0.70 2.38
CA ILE A 162 14.64 0.40 2.63
C ILE A 162 15.13 -0.92 2.02
N THR A 163 14.23 -1.86 1.76
CA THR A 163 14.52 -3.15 1.11
C THR A 163 14.33 -3.12 -0.39
N GLU A 164 13.97 -1.97 -0.98
CA GLU A 164 13.62 -1.80 -2.39
C GLU A 164 12.57 -2.85 -2.84
N PRO A 165 11.37 -2.86 -2.19
CA PRO A 165 10.37 -3.89 -2.44
C PRO A 165 9.82 -3.81 -3.87
N ARG A 166 9.38 -4.95 -4.39
CA ARG A 166 8.71 -5.04 -5.70
C ARG A 166 7.26 -4.56 -5.64
N PHE A 167 6.63 -4.69 -4.47
CA PHE A 167 5.24 -4.27 -4.26
C PHE A 167 5.07 -3.58 -2.91
N ILE A 168 4.28 -2.50 -2.91
CA ILE A 168 3.93 -1.73 -1.71
C ILE A 168 2.42 -1.55 -1.63
N LEU A 169 1.86 -1.82 -0.45
CA LEU A 169 0.51 -1.40 -0.09
C LEU A 169 0.57 -0.05 0.65
N PHE A 170 -0.11 0.96 0.13
CA PHE A 170 -0.43 2.18 0.85
C PHE A 170 -1.87 2.08 1.34
N ASP A 171 -2.07 1.83 2.64
CA ASP A 171 -3.40 1.67 3.23
C ASP A 171 -3.76 2.94 4.00
N GLU A 172 -4.50 3.85 3.35
CA GLU A 172 -4.88 5.19 3.84
C GLU A 172 -3.69 6.04 4.31
N ALA A 173 -2.53 5.86 3.67
CA ALA A 173 -1.23 6.36 4.13
C ALA A 173 -1.12 7.89 4.30
N VAL A 174 -2.05 8.68 3.79
CA VAL A 174 -2.03 10.16 3.86
C VAL A 174 -3.25 10.76 4.54
N SER A 175 -4.26 9.97 4.89
CA SER A 175 -5.56 10.45 5.38
C SER A 175 -5.50 11.15 6.76
N ALA A 176 -4.47 10.87 7.57
CA ALA A 176 -4.28 11.48 8.89
C ALA A 176 -3.42 12.77 8.86
N LEU A 177 -3.04 13.25 7.66
CA LEU A 177 -2.21 14.44 7.48
C LEU A 177 -3.04 15.65 7.09
N ASP A 178 -2.58 16.85 7.44
CA ASP A 178 -3.14 18.06 6.90
C ASP A 178 -2.89 18.18 5.38
N VAL A 179 -3.73 18.96 4.68
CA VAL A 179 -3.74 19.03 3.20
C VAL A 179 -2.37 19.41 2.62
N SER A 180 -1.64 20.32 3.27
CA SER A 180 -0.36 20.80 2.76
C SER A 180 0.74 19.73 2.88
N VAL A 181 0.76 19.01 3.98
CA VAL A 181 1.68 17.89 4.24
C VAL A 181 1.30 16.68 3.39
N GLN A 182 0.00 16.41 3.22
CA GLN A 182 -0.50 15.37 2.34
C GLN A 182 0.02 15.55 0.90
N ALA A 183 -0.10 16.76 0.33
CA ALA A 183 0.43 17.03 -1.01
C ALA A 183 1.93 16.75 -1.13
N GLN A 184 2.72 17.14 -0.12
CA GLN A 184 4.15 16.88 -0.12
C GLN A 184 4.49 15.37 -0.05
N VAL A 185 3.70 14.58 0.69
CA VAL A 185 3.89 13.13 0.80
C VAL A 185 3.44 12.43 -0.49
N LEU A 186 2.37 12.89 -1.13
CA LEU A 186 1.94 12.35 -2.42
C LEU A 186 3.00 12.59 -3.52
N ASN A 187 3.54 13.82 -3.60
CA ASN A 187 4.66 14.13 -4.51
C ASN A 187 5.85 13.19 -4.27
N LEU A 188 6.22 13.00 -3.00
CA LEU A 188 7.30 12.09 -2.61
C LEU A 188 7.03 10.65 -3.08
N ILE A 189 5.80 10.15 -2.93
CA ILE A 189 5.43 8.79 -3.37
C ILE A 189 5.59 8.66 -4.88
N VAL A 190 5.13 9.64 -5.67
CA VAL A 190 5.25 9.67 -7.14
C VAL A 190 6.72 9.67 -7.55
N ASP A 191 7.55 10.55 -6.96
CA ASP A 191 8.97 10.65 -7.25
C ASP A 191 9.73 9.36 -6.93
N LEU A 192 9.42 8.75 -5.78
CA LEU A 192 10.04 7.49 -5.35
C LEU A 192 9.62 6.33 -6.25
N GLN A 193 8.35 6.28 -6.68
CA GLN A 193 7.90 5.25 -7.61
C GLN A 193 8.59 5.38 -8.96
N ALA A 194 8.70 6.59 -9.51
CA ALA A 194 9.42 6.83 -10.76
C ALA A 194 10.89 6.40 -10.70
N LYS A 195 11.54 6.59 -9.53
CA LYS A 195 12.96 6.23 -9.31
C LYS A 195 13.17 4.74 -9.04
N LEU A 196 12.29 4.11 -8.26
CA LEU A 196 12.48 2.75 -7.75
C LEU A 196 11.70 1.69 -8.53
N GLY A 197 10.68 2.08 -9.30
CA GLY A 197 9.92 1.21 -10.19
C GLY A 197 9.04 0.17 -9.47
N PHE A 198 8.69 0.37 -8.20
CA PHE A 198 7.82 -0.57 -7.49
C PHE A 198 6.38 -0.52 -8.00
N ALA A 199 5.68 -1.65 -7.94
CA ALA A 199 4.24 -1.71 -8.09
C ALA A 199 3.54 -1.32 -6.79
N ALA A 200 2.38 -0.66 -6.85
CA ALA A 200 1.67 -0.24 -5.65
C ALA A 200 0.16 -0.49 -5.73
N LEU A 201 -0.44 -0.84 -4.58
CA LEU A 201 -1.86 -0.74 -4.33
C LEU A 201 -2.09 0.44 -3.37
N PHE A 202 -2.81 1.45 -3.84
CA PHE A 202 -3.09 2.66 -3.07
C PHE A 202 -4.56 2.67 -2.65
N ILE A 203 -4.83 2.36 -1.38
CA ILE A 203 -6.17 2.41 -0.79
C ILE A 203 -6.39 3.79 -0.20
N SER A 204 -7.43 4.47 -0.66
CA SER A 204 -7.82 5.78 -0.12
C SER A 204 -9.31 6.01 -0.33
N HIS A 205 -9.90 6.84 0.53
CA HIS A 205 -11.21 7.44 0.32
C HIS A 205 -11.09 8.86 -0.26
N ASP A 206 -9.88 9.42 -0.36
CA ASP A 206 -9.59 10.71 -0.97
C ASP A 206 -9.38 10.56 -2.47
N MET A 207 -10.38 11.01 -3.25
CA MET A 207 -10.38 10.91 -4.70
C MET A 207 -9.33 11.84 -5.34
N ALA A 208 -9.03 12.99 -4.73
CA ALA A 208 -8.01 13.89 -5.22
C ALA A 208 -6.60 13.26 -5.10
N ALA A 209 -6.33 12.63 -3.96
CA ALA A 209 -5.08 11.90 -3.76
C ALA A 209 -4.93 10.73 -4.76
N THR A 210 -6.00 9.94 -4.97
CA THR A 210 -5.95 8.81 -5.93
C THR A 210 -5.81 9.30 -7.37
N ARG A 211 -6.46 10.39 -7.75
CA ARG A 211 -6.29 11.01 -9.08
C ARG A 211 -4.85 11.44 -9.33
N TYR A 212 -4.16 11.90 -8.30
CA TYR A 212 -2.80 12.39 -8.42
C TYR A 212 -1.75 11.29 -8.51
N VAL A 213 -1.93 10.18 -7.76
CA VAL A 213 -0.90 9.14 -7.61
C VAL A 213 -1.14 7.92 -8.51
N CYS A 214 -2.41 7.62 -8.85
CA CYS A 214 -2.75 6.34 -9.45
C CYS A 214 -2.78 6.39 -10.98
N HIS A 215 -2.31 5.32 -11.62
CA HIS A 215 -2.37 5.13 -13.07
C HIS A 215 -3.71 4.53 -13.49
N ARG A 216 -4.28 3.69 -12.64
CA ARG A 216 -5.58 3.02 -12.85
C ARG A 216 -6.34 2.99 -11.54
N ILE A 217 -7.66 3.04 -11.63
CA ILE A 217 -8.58 3.00 -10.48
C ILE A 217 -9.40 1.73 -10.56
N ALA A 218 -9.57 1.05 -9.44
CA ALA A 218 -10.53 -0.03 -9.24
C ALA A 218 -11.52 0.38 -8.14
N VAL A 219 -12.81 0.27 -8.43
CA VAL A 219 -13.89 0.61 -7.50
C VAL A 219 -14.42 -0.66 -6.87
N MET A 220 -14.39 -0.71 -5.53
CA MET A 220 -14.84 -1.87 -4.76
C MET A 220 -16.14 -1.59 -4.04
N LEU A 221 -17.16 -2.40 -4.30
CA LEU A 221 -18.48 -2.35 -3.68
C LEU A 221 -18.86 -3.72 -3.12
N LYS A 222 -19.17 -3.82 -1.84
CA LYS A 222 -19.66 -5.05 -1.17
C LYS A 222 -18.84 -6.31 -1.46
N GLY A 223 -17.52 -6.15 -1.57
CA GLY A 223 -16.59 -7.26 -1.81
C GLY A 223 -16.25 -7.53 -3.27
N GLU A 224 -16.83 -6.82 -4.22
CA GLU A 224 -16.64 -7.01 -5.66
C GLU A 224 -15.97 -5.78 -6.29
N ILE A 225 -15.20 -5.98 -7.37
CA ILE A 225 -14.74 -4.88 -8.22
C ILE A 225 -15.83 -4.62 -9.25
N VAL A 226 -16.46 -3.44 -9.15
CA VAL A 226 -17.57 -3.06 -10.03
C VAL A 226 -17.13 -2.25 -11.25
N GLU A 227 -15.96 -1.62 -11.16
CA GLU A 227 -15.34 -0.89 -12.27
C GLU A 227 -13.82 -0.89 -12.12
N SER A 228 -13.09 -0.98 -13.24
CA SER A 228 -11.64 -0.77 -13.27
C SER A 228 -11.25 -0.11 -14.59
N ALA A 229 -10.70 1.11 -14.51
CA ALA A 229 -10.33 1.91 -15.68
C ALA A 229 -9.02 2.69 -15.46
N ALA A 230 -8.39 3.14 -16.54
CA ALA A 230 -7.30 4.12 -16.45
C ALA A 230 -7.78 5.34 -15.66
N ALA A 231 -6.91 5.94 -14.84
CA ALA A 231 -7.31 7.06 -13.98
C ALA A 231 -7.93 8.21 -14.79
N GLU A 232 -7.35 8.56 -15.93
CA GLU A 232 -7.86 9.61 -16.80
C GLU A 232 -9.30 9.32 -17.27
N THR A 233 -9.59 8.09 -17.70
CA THR A 233 -10.93 7.64 -18.13
C THR A 233 -11.89 7.66 -16.95
N PHE A 234 -11.51 7.11 -15.82
CA PHE A 234 -12.33 7.04 -14.62
C PHE A 234 -12.75 8.42 -14.11
N TYR A 235 -11.82 9.38 -14.04
CA TYR A 235 -12.13 10.75 -13.60
C TYR A 235 -12.83 11.58 -14.65
N GLY A 236 -12.80 11.19 -15.93
CA GLY A 236 -13.54 11.85 -17.02
C GLY A 236 -14.98 11.36 -17.11
N THR A 237 -15.16 10.05 -17.24
CA THR A 237 -16.45 9.42 -17.52
C THR A 237 -16.59 8.05 -16.84
N PRO A 238 -16.88 8.01 -15.52
CA PRO A 238 -17.09 6.75 -14.83
C PRO A 238 -18.33 6.03 -15.38
N GLU A 239 -18.21 4.73 -15.64
CA GLU A 239 -19.25 3.94 -16.30
C GLU A 239 -20.29 3.39 -15.31
N HIS A 240 -19.84 2.91 -14.14
CA HIS A 240 -20.73 2.29 -13.18
C HIS A 240 -21.51 3.34 -12.36
N PRO A 241 -22.83 3.15 -12.11
CA PRO A 241 -23.64 4.10 -11.34
C PRO A 241 -23.07 4.44 -9.95
N TYR A 242 -22.53 3.44 -9.25
CA TYR A 242 -21.88 3.65 -7.95
C TYR A 242 -20.63 4.52 -8.06
N SER A 243 -19.83 4.35 -9.11
CA SER A 243 -18.64 5.17 -9.36
C SER A 243 -19.01 6.63 -9.60
N ARG A 244 -20.10 6.87 -10.35
CA ARG A 244 -20.66 8.23 -10.56
C ARG A 244 -21.08 8.87 -9.24
N ALA A 245 -21.85 8.13 -8.43
CA ALA A 245 -22.28 8.62 -7.12
C ALA A 245 -21.09 8.91 -6.19
N LEU A 246 -20.03 8.11 -6.27
CA LEU A 246 -18.81 8.29 -5.47
C LEU A 246 -18.06 9.56 -5.90
N MET A 247 -18.04 9.88 -7.19
CA MET A 247 -17.45 11.11 -7.73
C MET A 247 -18.26 12.35 -7.35
N GLU A 248 -19.60 12.27 -7.43
CA GLU A 248 -20.52 13.38 -7.07
C GLU A 248 -20.43 13.74 -5.57
N ALA A 249 -20.17 12.75 -4.70
CA ALA A 249 -20.05 12.98 -3.27
C ALA A 249 -18.76 13.74 -2.86
N VAL A 250 -17.80 13.89 -3.77
CA VAL A 250 -16.48 14.50 -3.53
C VAL A 250 -16.30 15.82 -4.33
N ALA A 251 -17.19 16.07 -5.32
CA ALA A 251 -17.20 17.30 -6.12
C ALA A 251 -17.81 18.47 -5.33
#